data_fed8a2526ad8532c4eb61df73016f03c
#
_entry.id   fed8a2526ad8532c4eb61df73016f03c
#
_cell.length_a   1.000
_cell.length_b   1.000
_cell.length_c   1.000
_cell.angle_alpha   90.00
_cell.angle_beta   90.00
_cell.angle_gamma   90.00
#
_symmetry.space_group_name_H-M   'P 1'
#
loop_
_entity.id
_entity.type
_entity.pdbx_description
1 polymer ?
#
loop_
_entity_poly.entity_id
_entity_poly.type
_entity_poly.pdbx_seq_one_letter_code
_entity_poly.pdbx_strand_id
1 'polypeptide(L)'
;MGEKRAYKPRKPGGGRKKLKPEYDAEKNLKGQMGAAVALYGENCSLQSIGYALALNPIKVRKLLITAGVYESDVAEKLKNTFEEYRETQDYKTSILSTANTLQLSKTSVTSYLPYKKGVYFPSTAEKEKISVGAERQRRYRAMKRWRTDPTES
;
A
#
# COMPACT_ATOMS: atom_id res chain seq x y z
N MET A 1 35.87 -12.10 38.14
CA MET A 1 35.00 -12.88 37.24
C MET A 1 33.57 -12.36 37.41
N GLY A 2 33.07 -11.72 36.39
CA GLY A 2 31.69 -11.19 36.42
C GLY A 2 30.68 -12.33 36.32
N GLU A 3 29.78 -12.41 37.26
CA GLU A 3 28.65 -13.32 37.19
C GLU A 3 27.86 -13.10 35.89
N LYS A 4 27.76 -14.14 35.06
CA LYS A 4 26.88 -14.09 33.85
C LYS A 4 25.44 -13.92 34.30
N ARG A 5 24.86 -12.77 34.00
CA ARG A 5 23.45 -12.53 34.28
C ARG A 5 22.60 -13.66 33.69
N ALA A 6 21.83 -14.34 34.55
CA ALA A 6 20.94 -15.40 34.13
C ALA A 6 19.93 -14.87 33.07
N TYR A 7 19.80 -15.62 31.98
CA TYR A 7 18.83 -15.30 30.92
C TYR A 7 17.41 -15.35 31.50
N LYS A 8 16.75 -14.20 31.53
CA LYS A 8 15.31 -14.14 31.88
C LYS A 8 14.50 -14.38 30.60
N PRO A 9 13.76 -15.48 30.50
CA PRO A 9 12.90 -15.72 29.35
C PRO A 9 11.87 -14.60 29.24
N ARG A 10 11.65 -14.09 28.02
CA ARG A 10 10.65 -13.07 27.75
C ARG A 10 9.25 -13.61 28.10
N LYS A 11 8.44 -12.80 28.76
CA LYS A 11 7.04 -13.16 29.06
C LYS A 11 6.33 -13.57 27.75
N PRO A 12 5.57 -14.67 27.76
CA PRO A 12 4.74 -15.05 26.61
C PRO A 12 3.80 -13.88 26.27
N GLY A 13 3.76 -13.47 25.00
CA GLY A 13 2.95 -12.33 24.53
C GLY A 13 3.69 -11.00 24.37
N GLY A 14 4.98 -10.90 24.71
CA GLY A 14 5.82 -9.70 24.57
C GLY A 14 6.33 -9.43 23.15
N GLY A 15 5.60 -9.83 22.12
CA GLY A 15 5.91 -9.55 20.72
C GLY A 15 4.92 -8.58 20.10
N ARG A 16 5.21 -8.13 18.88
CA ARG A 16 4.24 -7.37 18.06
C ARG A 16 2.94 -8.16 17.98
N LYS A 17 1.81 -7.56 18.40
CA LYS A 17 0.50 -8.21 18.29
C LYS A 17 0.33 -8.73 16.87
N LYS A 18 0.07 -10.02 16.71
CA LYS A 18 -0.28 -10.60 15.42
C LYS A 18 -1.54 -9.89 14.92
N LEU A 19 -1.53 -9.44 13.67
CA LEU A 19 -2.76 -9.04 13.00
C LEU A 19 -3.77 -10.18 13.17
N LYS A 20 -5.02 -9.82 13.48
CA LYS A 20 -6.09 -10.82 13.60
C LYS A 20 -6.06 -11.71 12.36
N PRO A 21 -6.11 -13.04 12.47
CA PRO A 21 -6.01 -13.95 11.34
C PRO A 21 -7.11 -13.72 10.28
N GLU A 22 -8.20 -13.07 10.67
CA GLU A 22 -9.34 -12.74 9.82
C GLU A 22 -9.16 -11.39 9.07
N TYR A 23 -8.13 -10.60 9.41
CA TYR A 23 -7.89 -9.32 8.74
C TYR A 23 -7.05 -9.49 7.49
N ASP A 24 -7.73 -9.53 6.37
CA ASP A 24 -7.12 -9.46 5.04
C ASP A 24 -7.23 -8.03 4.51
N ALA A 25 -6.10 -7.32 4.48
CA ALA A 25 -6.06 -5.93 4.05
C ALA A 25 -6.46 -5.78 2.57
N GLU A 26 -6.06 -6.71 1.73
CA GLU A 26 -6.38 -6.71 0.30
C GLU A 26 -7.88 -6.90 0.08
N LYS A 27 -8.47 -7.91 0.71
CA LYS A 27 -9.89 -8.20 0.62
C LYS A 27 -10.74 -7.05 1.16
N ASN A 28 -10.32 -6.45 2.27
CA ASN A 28 -11.00 -5.31 2.88
C ASN A 28 -10.98 -4.08 1.96
N LEU A 29 -9.84 -3.77 1.35
CA LEU A 29 -9.72 -2.64 0.43
C LEU A 29 -10.49 -2.87 -0.87
N LYS A 30 -10.47 -4.07 -1.43
CA LYS A 30 -11.30 -4.42 -2.60
C LYS A 30 -12.78 -4.28 -2.28
N GLY A 31 -13.21 -4.72 -1.09
CA GLY A 31 -14.57 -4.54 -0.62
C GLY A 31 -14.97 -3.07 -0.50
N GLN A 32 -14.12 -2.25 0.10
CA GLN A 32 -14.36 -0.81 0.21
C GLN A 32 -14.41 -0.12 -1.17
N MET A 33 -13.55 -0.50 -2.08
CA MET A 33 -13.55 0.04 -3.44
C MET A 33 -14.83 -0.32 -4.19
N GLY A 34 -15.25 -1.59 -4.14
CA GLY A 34 -16.49 -2.05 -4.77
C GLY A 34 -17.73 -1.35 -4.21
N ALA A 35 -17.81 -1.19 -2.89
CA ALA A 35 -18.89 -0.46 -2.24
C ALA A 35 -18.90 1.02 -2.62
N ALA A 36 -17.74 1.67 -2.68
CA ALA A 36 -17.63 3.06 -3.11
C ALA A 36 -18.06 3.26 -4.56
N VAL A 37 -17.68 2.35 -5.46
CA VAL A 37 -18.09 2.39 -6.87
C VAL A 37 -19.59 2.20 -7.02
N ALA A 38 -20.20 1.28 -6.29
CA ALA A 38 -21.65 1.07 -6.31
C ALA A 38 -22.41 2.33 -5.88
N LEU A 39 -22.04 2.92 -4.75
CA LEU A 39 -22.68 4.14 -4.25
C LEU A 39 -22.43 5.35 -5.17
N TYR A 40 -21.29 5.44 -5.80
CA TYR A 40 -20.98 6.49 -6.77
C TYR A 40 -21.84 6.35 -8.04
N GLY A 41 -22.09 5.12 -8.49
CA GLY A 41 -23.01 4.82 -9.59
C GLY A 41 -24.46 5.24 -9.29
N GLU A 42 -24.85 5.31 -8.02
CA GLU A 42 -26.14 5.82 -7.56
C GLU A 42 -26.17 7.37 -7.40
N ASN A 43 -25.18 8.07 -7.93
CA ASN A 43 -25.03 9.53 -7.84
C ASN A 43 -24.84 10.07 -6.40
N CYS A 44 -24.34 9.26 -5.49
CA CYS A 44 -24.00 9.72 -4.15
C CYS A 44 -22.77 10.63 -4.16
N SER A 45 -22.79 11.69 -3.34
CA SER A 45 -21.63 12.56 -3.18
C SER A 45 -20.49 11.86 -2.44
N LEU A 46 -19.25 12.32 -2.64
CA LEU A 46 -18.09 11.76 -1.93
C LEU A 46 -18.25 11.81 -0.40
N GLN A 47 -18.92 12.85 0.12
CA GLN A 47 -19.19 12.99 1.55
C GLN A 47 -20.21 11.95 2.03
N SER A 48 -21.29 11.73 1.27
CA SER A 48 -22.31 10.73 1.59
C SER A 48 -21.74 9.33 1.56
N ILE A 49 -20.90 9.01 0.57
CA ILE A 49 -20.20 7.73 0.48
C ILE A 49 -19.23 7.55 1.65
N GLY A 50 -18.47 8.60 1.97
CA GLY A 50 -17.56 8.61 3.11
C GLY A 50 -18.28 8.35 4.43
N TYR A 51 -19.43 8.96 4.62
CA TYR A 51 -20.25 8.73 5.80
C TYR A 51 -20.80 7.30 5.86
N ALA A 52 -21.35 6.79 4.76
CA ALA A 52 -21.91 5.44 4.68
C ALA A 52 -20.87 4.34 4.92
N LEU A 53 -19.64 4.55 4.44
CA LEU A 53 -18.53 3.57 4.55
C LEU A 53 -17.59 3.84 5.74
N ALA A 54 -17.85 4.86 6.54
CA ALA A 54 -16.97 5.33 7.61
C ALA A 54 -15.53 5.64 7.08
N LEU A 55 -15.45 6.26 5.91
CA LEU A 55 -14.20 6.63 5.24
C LEU A 55 -14.10 8.15 5.07
N ASN A 56 -12.86 8.64 5.02
CA ASN A 56 -12.62 10.03 4.65
C ASN A 56 -12.99 10.24 3.16
N PRO A 57 -13.70 11.32 2.78
CA PRO A 57 -14.04 11.63 1.39
C PRO A 57 -12.85 11.65 0.43
N ILE A 58 -11.68 12.08 0.91
CA ILE A 58 -10.42 12.04 0.13
C ILE A 58 -10.02 10.59 -0.20
N LYS A 59 -10.19 9.67 0.76
CA LYS A 59 -9.93 8.25 0.54
C LYS A 59 -10.95 7.65 -0.45
N VAL A 60 -12.22 8.02 -0.32
CA VAL A 60 -13.27 7.61 -1.27
C VAL A 60 -12.91 8.05 -2.69
N ARG A 61 -12.55 9.32 -2.88
CA ARG A 61 -12.11 9.83 -4.19
C ARG A 61 -10.93 9.02 -4.74
N LYS A 62 -9.92 8.76 -3.93
CA LYS A 62 -8.76 7.96 -4.34
C LYS A 62 -9.12 6.53 -4.73
N LEU A 63 -10.06 5.91 -4.03
CA LEU A 63 -10.59 4.59 -4.39
C LEU A 63 -11.30 4.62 -5.75
N LEU A 64 -12.13 5.65 -6.00
CA LEU A 64 -12.85 5.83 -7.26
C LEU A 64 -11.90 6.13 -8.43
N ILE A 65 -10.85 6.91 -8.21
CA ILE A 65 -9.78 7.16 -9.20
C ILE A 65 -9.05 5.85 -9.51
N THR A 66 -8.74 5.05 -8.49
CA THR A 66 -8.08 3.75 -8.67
C THR A 66 -8.96 2.78 -9.46
N ALA A 67 -10.26 2.83 -9.26
CA ALA A 67 -11.24 2.04 -10.03
C ALA A 67 -11.48 2.59 -11.46
N GLY A 68 -11.01 3.79 -11.77
CA GLY A 68 -11.18 4.43 -13.08
C GLY A 68 -12.58 4.98 -13.36
N VAL A 69 -13.40 5.20 -12.33
CA VAL A 69 -14.79 5.68 -12.46
C VAL A 69 -14.98 7.13 -12.04
N TYR A 70 -13.99 7.73 -11.41
CA TYR A 70 -14.07 9.12 -10.97
C TYR A 70 -13.70 10.08 -12.11
N GLU A 71 -14.63 10.93 -12.46
CA GLU A 71 -14.47 11.96 -13.49
C GLU A 71 -14.49 13.36 -12.84
N SER A 72 -13.45 14.14 -13.12
CA SER A 72 -13.33 15.51 -12.68
C SER A 72 -12.26 16.22 -13.52
N ASP A 73 -12.55 17.45 -13.96
CA ASP A 73 -11.61 18.28 -14.73
C ASP A 73 -10.25 18.42 -14.01
N VAL A 74 -10.29 18.55 -12.68
CA VAL A 74 -9.08 18.66 -11.86
C VAL A 74 -8.28 17.36 -11.87
N ALA A 75 -8.97 16.22 -11.76
CA ALA A 75 -8.33 14.90 -11.77
C ALA A 75 -7.70 14.61 -13.13
N GLU A 76 -8.39 14.93 -14.21
CA GLU A 76 -7.89 14.74 -15.58
C GLU A 76 -6.69 15.63 -15.86
N LYS A 77 -6.77 16.92 -15.56
CA LYS A 77 -5.68 17.87 -15.71
C LYS A 77 -4.43 17.44 -14.93
N LEU A 78 -4.62 17.02 -13.70
CA LEU A 78 -3.54 16.56 -12.85
C LEU A 78 -2.92 15.26 -13.37
N LYS A 79 -3.73 14.33 -13.83
CA LYS A 79 -3.29 13.07 -14.43
C LYS A 79 -2.42 13.34 -15.67
N ASN A 80 -2.91 14.17 -16.60
CA ASN A 80 -2.19 14.49 -17.83
C ASN A 80 -0.85 15.16 -17.54
N THR A 81 -0.83 16.17 -16.68
CA THR A 81 0.41 16.85 -16.27
C THR A 81 1.38 15.89 -15.57
N PHE A 82 0.86 15.00 -14.74
CA PHE A 82 1.70 14.02 -14.06
C PHE A 82 2.29 12.98 -15.04
N GLU A 83 1.52 12.51 -16.01
CA GLU A 83 1.98 11.55 -17.03
C GLU A 83 3.07 12.17 -17.92
N GLU A 84 2.93 13.43 -18.33
CA GLU A 84 3.97 14.16 -19.07
C GLU A 84 5.31 14.17 -18.31
N TYR A 85 5.29 14.49 -17.01
CA TYR A 85 6.51 14.46 -16.21
C TYR A 85 7.04 13.04 -15.99
N ARG A 86 6.15 12.03 -15.97
CA ARG A 86 6.55 10.63 -15.79
C ARG A 86 7.35 10.06 -16.97
N GLU A 87 7.24 10.62 -18.15
CA GLU A 87 8.02 10.21 -19.31
C GLU A 87 9.51 10.50 -19.14
N THR A 88 9.86 11.57 -18.42
CA THR A 88 11.25 12.06 -18.30
C THR A 88 11.80 11.98 -16.87
N GLN A 89 10.95 11.81 -15.85
CA GLN A 89 11.32 11.90 -14.45
C GLN A 89 10.87 10.68 -13.66
N ASP A 90 11.51 10.47 -12.51
CA ASP A 90 11.07 9.47 -11.53
C ASP A 90 9.76 9.90 -10.85
N TYR A 91 9.10 8.96 -10.19
CA TYR A 91 7.78 9.20 -9.58
C TYR A 91 7.75 10.33 -8.55
N LYS A 92 8.75 10.41 -7.70
CA LYS A 92 8.80 11.44 -6.64
C LYS A 92 9.00 12.82 -7.24
N THR A 93 9.89 12.93 -8.20
CA THR A 93 10.17 14.18 -8.91
C THR A 93 8.98 14.62 -9.76
N SER A 94 8.28 13.68 -10.40
CA SER A 94 7.06 13.97 -11.16
C SER A 94 5.94 14.53 -10.28
N ILE A 95 5.78 14.03 -9.06
CA ILE A 95 4.83 14.60 -8.07
C ILE A 95 5.20 16.05 -7.75
N LEU A 96 6.49 16.33 -7.54
CA LEU A 96 6.97 17.68 -7.22
C LEU A 96 6.74 18.64 -8.39
N SER A 97 7.11 18.23 -9.59
CA SER A 97 6.94 19.03 -10.80
C SER A 97 5.46 19.33 -11.07
N THR A 98 4.60 18.32 -10.93
CA THR A 98 3.14 18.49 -11.06
C THR A 98 2.58 19.44 -10.00
N ALA A 99 3.03 19.30 -8.75
CA ALA A 99 2.61 20.18 -7.66
C ALA A 99 2.99 21.64 -7.93
N ASN A 100 4.19 21.89 -8.41
CA ASN A 100 4.67 23.23 -8.77
C ASN A 100 3.91 23.82 -9.97
N THR A 101 3.70 23.03 -11.01
CA THR A 101 2.99 23.47 -12.23
C THR A 101 1.53 23.83 -11.93
N LEU A 102 0.84 23.02 -11.12
CA LEU A 102 -0.57 23.24 -10.79
C LEU A 102 -0.78 24.07 -9.53
N GLN A 103 0.30 24.55 -8.91
CA GLN A 103 0.28 25.30 -7.65
C GLN A 103 -0.48 24.56 -6.52
N LEU A 104 -0.30 23.25 -6.44
CA LEU A 104 -0.90 22.37 -5.45
C LEU A 104 0.15 21.85 -4.47
N SER A 105 -0.29 21.40 -3.30
CA SER A 105 0.59 20.68 -2.39
C SER A 105 0.87 19.26 -2.90
N LYS A 106 2.04 18.70 -2.53
CA LYS A 106 2.37 17.29 -2.83
C LYS A 106 1.29 16.31 -2.35
N THR A 107 0.72 16.59 -1.18
CA THR A 107 -0.35 15.78 -0.58
C THR A 107 -1.60 15.83 -1.45
N SER A 108 -1.96 17.00 -1.98
CA SER A 108 -3.07 17.16 -2.90
C SER A 108 -2.84 16.36 -4.17
N VAL A 109 -1.67 16.49 -4.80
CA VAL A 109 -1.33 15.70 -6.01
C VAL A 109 -1.45 14.20 -5.73
N THR A 110 -0.86 13.73 -4.63
CA THR A 110 -0.89 12.31 -4.27
C THR A 110 -2.31 11.80 -4.01
N SER A 111 -3.21 12.66 -3.52
CA SER A 111 -4.62 12.30 -3.27
C SER A 111 -5.44 12.09 -4.54
N TYR A 112 -5.02 12.67 -5.66
CA TYR A 112 -5.62 12.49 -6.99
C TYR A 112 -4.96 11.39 -7.84
N LEU A 113 -3.88 10.80 -7.35
CA LEU A 113 -3.24 9.68 -8.02
C LEU A 113 -3.78 8.35 -7.50
N PRO A 114 -3.86 7.30 -8.33
CA PRO A 114 -4.32 6.00 -7.91
C PRO A 114 -3.39 5.37 -6.87
N TYR A 115 -3.88 4.38 -6.14
CA TYR A 115 -3.04 3.56 -5.27
C TYR A 115 -2.02 2.78 -6.09
N LYS A 116 -0.74 2.90 -5.74
CA LYS A 116 0.37 2.30 -6.50
C LYS A 116 0.71 0.88 -6.09
N LYS A 117 0.47 0.52 -4.84
CA LYS A 117 0.82 -0.81 -4.37
C LYS A 117 -0.33 -1.75 -4.57
N GLY A 118 -0.08 -2.74 -5.36
CA GLY A 118 -0.69 -3.95 -5.79
C GLY A 118 -1.77 -4.65 -4.99
N VAL A 119 -2.37 -3.96 -4.04
CA VAL A 119 -3.53 -4.49 -3.33
C VAL A 119 -4.76 -4.49 -4.24
N TYR A 120 -4.76 -3.65 -5.26
CA TYR A 120 -5.88 -3.48 -6.19
C TYR A 120 -5.61 -3.96 -7.59
N PHE A 121 -4.35 -4.04 -7.97
CA PHE A 121 -3.98 -4.57 -9.26
C PHE A 121 -3.70 -6.05 -9.08
N PRO A 122 -4.38 -6.94 -9.84
CA PRO A 122 -3.89 -8.30 -9.94
C PRO A 122 -2.44 -8.16 -10.37
N SER A 123 -1.53 -8.62 -9.53
CA SER A 123 -0.12 -8.64 -9.87
C SER A 123 0.01 -9.49 -11.12
N THR A 124 0.03 -8.86 -12.28
CA THR A 124 0.74 -9.40 -13.42
C THR A 124 2.17 -9.50 -12.90
N ALA A 125 2.47 -10.69 -12.38
CA ALA A 125 3.72 -11.18 -11.87
C ALA A 125 4.98 -10.37 -12.23
N GLU A 126 5.06 -9.12 -11.81
CA GLU A 126 6.33 -8.54 -11.48
C GLU A 126 6.69 -9.20 -10.15
N LYS A 127 7.47 -10.29 -10.27
CA LYS A 127 8.16 -10.90 -9.14
C LYS A 127 8.69 -9.74 -8.31
N GLU A 128 8.14 -9.53 -7.12
CA GLU A 128 8.70 -8.58 -6.17
C GLU A 128 10.20 -8.75 -6.22
N LYS A 129 10.92 -7.72 -6.64
CA LYS A 129 12.38 -7.71 -6.55
C LYS A 129 12.68 -7.76 -5.07
N ILE A 130 12.79 -8.99 -4.57
CA ILE A 130 13.17 -9.27 -3.19
C ILE A 130 14.45 -8.53 -2.96
N SER A 131 14.47 -7.60 -2.01
CA SER A 131 15.69 -6.84 -1.74
C SER A 131 16.82 -7.82 -1.46
N VAL A 132 18.03 -7.51 -1.94
CA VAL A 132 19.23 -8.35 -1.77
C VAL A 132 19.43 -8.73 -0.29
N GLY A 133 19.04 -7.85 0.63
CA GLY A 133 19.07 -8.14 2.07
C GLY A 133 18.07 -9.21 2.51
N ALA A 134 16.84 -9.18 1.97
CA ALA A 134 15.82 -10.18 2.28
C ALA A 134 16.21 -11.56 1.70
N GLU A 135 16.83 -11.58 0.53
CA GLU A 135 17.32 -12.82 -0.07
C GLU A 135 18.48 -13.42 0.72
N ARG A 136 19.45 -12.60 1.17
CA ARG A 136 20.52 -13.04 2.08
C ARG A 136 19.96 -13.63 3.37
N GLN A 137 18.95 -13.01 3.97
CA GLN A 137 18.31 -13.56 5.18
C GLN A 137 17.60 -14.87 4.92
N ARG A 138 16.93 -15.04 3.77
CA ARG A 138 16.29 -16.31 3.39
C ARG A 138 17.33 -17.42 3.22
N ARG A 139 18.44 -17.15 2.53
CA ARG A 139 19.56 -18.09 2.36
C ARG A 139 20.18 -18.47 3.70
N TYR A 140 20.43 -17.50 4.58
CA TYR A 140 20.97 -17.75 5.91
C TYR A 140 20.04 -18.63 6.76
N ARG A 141 18.75 -18.37 6.75
CA ARG A 141 17.75 -19.19 7.47
C ARG A 141 17.64 -20.59 6.89
N ALA A 142 17.73 -20.76 5.59
CA ALA A 142 17.73 -22.06 4.93
C ALA A 142 18.97 -22.85 5.33
N MET A 143 20.18 -22.25 5.25
CA MET A 143 21.44 -22.89 5.71
C MET A 143 21.40 -23.29 7.19
N LYS A 144 20.79 -22.46 8.04
CA LYS A 144 20.66 -22.75 9.47
C LYS A 144 19.75 -23.96 9.72
N ARG A 145 18.66 -24.11 8.97
CA ARG A 145 17.79 -25.30 9.05
C ARG A 145 18.54 -26.57 8.65
N TRP A 146 19.30 -26.54 7.57
CA TRP A 146 20.13 -27.69 7.13
C TRP A 146 21.18 -28.13 8.14
N ARG A 147 21.69 -27.21 8.96
CA ARG A 147 22.66 -27.52 10.03
C ARG A 147 22.00 -28.04 11.31
N THR A 148 20.74 -27.77 11.54
CA THR A 148 20.01 -28.16 12.77
C THR A 148 19.21 -29.46 12.59
N ASP A 149 19.09 -29.99 11.38
CA ASP A 149 18.51 -31.29 11.11
C ASP A 149 19.60 -32.27 10.64
N PRO A 150 20.36 -32.87 11.57
CA PRO A 150 21.21 -34.03 11.26
C PRO A 150 20.36 -35.29 11.49
N THR A 151 19.42 -35.53 10.63
CA THR A 151 18.68 -36.77 10.56
C THR A 151 18.38 -36.99 9.08
N GLU A 152 18.68 -38.05 8.54
CA GLU A 152 18.65 -39.47 8.84
C GLU A 152 19.65 -40.17 7.92
N SER A 153 20.50 -40.91 8.54
CA SER A 153 21.08 -42.08 7.88
C SER A 153 20.14 -43.22 8.17
#